data_912b3c4da8c52c0f6720e2501589d8a3
#
_entry.id   912b3c4da8c52c0f6720e2501589d8a3
#
_cell.length_a   1.000
_cell.length_b   1.000
_cell.length_c   1.000
_cell.angle_alpha   90.00
_cell.angle_beta   90.00
_cell.angle_gamma   90.00
#
_symmetry.space_group_name_H-M   'P 1'
#
loop_
_entity.id
_entity.type
_entity.pdbx_description
1 polymer ?
#
loop_
_entity_poly.entity_id
_entity_poly.type
_entity_poly.pdbx_seq_one_letter_code
_entity_poly.pdbx_strand_id
1 'polypeptide(L)'
;VRFFYLGTLSYNYDVETVCKGVRKLLDDGENVELHIMGGGPDLDRLKQYACDGIKFYGYIPYAEMMSVAKGCDIAVNAIRSYSMASITNKLSDYMALQKPILNSQVHDEVAEVLTLLPHENYRSGDVDGFVRAAKDILKRKNDPVQSEEIVRRFKRDVAYQKIVNLIERLADE
;
A
#
# COMPACT_ATOMS: atom_id res chain seq x y z
N VAL A 1 11.63 -7.02 -9.22
CA VAL A 1 11.04 -6.19 -8.17
C VAL A 1 9.60 -6.62 -7.94
N ARG A 2 9.19 -6.74 -6.66
CA ARG A 2 7.87 -7.21 -6.28
C ARG A 2 7.06 -6.07 -5.67
N PHE A 3 6.00 -5.69 -6.37
CA PHE A 3 4.95 -4.82 -5.86
C PHE A 3 3.91 -5.65 -5.09
N PHE A 4 3.26 -5.05 -4.09
CA PHE A 4 2.15 -5.71 -3.42
C PHE A 4 1.01 -4.77 -3.08
N TYR A 5 -0.20 -5.31 -3.08
CA TYR A 5 -1.43 -4.67 -2.64
C TYR A 5 -2.13 -5.54 -1.61
N LEU A 6 -2.60 -4.93 -0.51
CA LEU A 6 -3.38 -5.57 0.54
C LEU A 6 -4.80 -5.00 0.60
N GLY A 7 -5.79 -5.86 0.73
CA GLY A 7 -7.13 -5.49 1.16
C GLY A 7 -8.23 -5.66 0.13
N THR A 8 -9.32 -4.93 0.34
CA THR A 8 -10.55 -5.07 -0.44
C THR A 8 -10.36 -4.65 -1.90
N LEU A 9 -10.93 -5.44 -2.80
CA LEU A 9 -11.02 -5.15 -4.23
C LEU A 9 -12.43 -4.66 -4.54
N SER A 10 -12.61 -3.35 -4.56
CA SER A 10 -13.91 -2.71 -4.80
C SER A 10 -13.75 -1.36 -5.49
N TYR A 11 -14.88 -0.76 -5.86
CA TYR A 11 -14.96 0.51 -6.58
C TYR A 11 -14.12 1.65 -5.99
N ASN A 12 -13.91 1.71 -4.68
CA ASN A 12 -13.10 2.76 -4.04
C ASN A 12 -11.58 2.60 -4.23
N TYR A 13 -11.14 1.46 -4.75
CA TYR A 13 -9.73 1.12 -4.92
C TYR A 13 -9.35 0.97 -6.39
N ASP A 14 -8.30 1.66 -6.80
CA ASP A 14 -7.87 1.73 -8.19
C ASP A 14 -6.84 0.65 -8.56
N VAL A 15 -7.11 -0.60 -8.16
CA VAL A 15 -6.23 -1.73 -8.44
C VAL A 15 -6.14 -2.02 -9.94
N GLU A 16 -7.13 -1.62 -10.71
CA GLU A 16 -7.11 -1.77 -12.17
C GLU A 16 -5.98 -0.98 -12.83
N THR A 17 -5.80 0.29 -12.44
CA THR A 17 -4.67 1.12 -12.92
C THR A 17 -3.33 0.45 -12.58
N VAL A 18 -3.21 -0.13 -11.38
CA VAL A 18 -2.01 -0.86 -10.96
C VAL A 18 -1.75 -2.08 -11.86
N CYS A 19 -2.78 -2.90 -12.09
CA CYS A 19 -2.67 -4.07 -12.99
C CYS A 19 -2.23 -3.67 -14.40
N LYS A 20 -2.88 -2.64 -14.97
CA LYS A 20 -2.53 -2.11 -16.31
C LYS A 20 -1.10 -1.56 -16.35
N GLY A 21 -0.69 -0.83 -15.31
CA GLY A 21 0.66 -0.27 -15.23
C GLY A 21 1.74 -1.32 -15.09
N VAL A 22 1.52 -2.35 -14.25
CA VAL A 22 2.45 -3.48 -14.14
C VAL A 22 2.49 -4.28 -15.42
N ARG A 23 1.36 -4.49 -16.11
CA ARG A 23 1.34 -5.13 -17.43
C ARG A 23 2.22 -4.38 -18.42
N LYS A 24 2.09 -3.04 -18.45
CA LYS A 24 2.93 -2.21 -19.34
C LYS A 24 4.41 -2.31 -18.99
N LEU A 25 4.78 -2.35 -17.71
CA LEU A 25 6.16 -2.59 -17.28
C LEU A 25 6.68 -3.94 -17.76
N LEU A 26 5.87 -5.00 -17.67
CA LEU A 26 6.22 -6.34 -18.18
C LEU A 26 6.40 -6.33 -19.71
N ASP A 27 5.50 -5.66 -20.44
CA ASP A 27 5.57 -5.53 -21.89
C ASP A 27 6.80 -4.71 -22.34
N ASP A 28 7.25 -3.75 -21.51
CA ASP A 28 8.51 -3.00 -21.68
C ASP A 28 9.76 -3.85 -21.33
N GLY A 29 9.60 -5.11 -20.89
CA GLY A 29 10.71 -6.02 -20.54
C GLY A 29 11.26 -5.83 -19.12
N GLU A 30 10.56 -5.08 -18.26
CA GLU A 30 10.97 -4.91 -16.86
C GLU A 30 10.71 -6.20 -16.05
N ASN A 31 11.66 -6.59 -15.20
CA ASN A 31 11.51 -7.75 -14.31
C ASN A 31 10.74 -7.36 -13.05
N VAL A 32 9.42 -7.37 -13.14
CA VAL A 32 8.51 -6.98 -12.05
C VAL A 32 7.45 -8.05 -11.79
N GLU A 33 6.97 -8.11 -10.55
CA GLU A 33 5.81 -8.92 -10.15
C GLU A 33 4.85 -8.05 -9.34
N LEU A 34 3.54 -8.38 -9.40
CA LEU A 34 2.50 -7.77 -8.57
C LEU A 34 1.77 -8.87 -7.78
N HIS A 35 1.76 -8.75 -6.47
CA HIS A 35 1.09 -9.65 -5.54
C HIS A 35 -0.14 -8.96 -4.95
N ILE A 36 -1.34 -9.42 -5.32
CA ILE A 36 -2.62 -8.85 -4.87
C ILE A 36 -3.24 -9.82 -3.86
N MET A 37 -3.29 -9.39 -2.59
CA MET A 37 -3.81 -10.16 -1.47
C MET A 37 -5.08 -9.51 -0.94
N GLY A 38 -6.18 -10.23 -1.01
CA GLY A 38 -7.51 -9.80 -0.64
C GLY A 38 -8.55 -10.13 -1.68
N GLY A 39 -9.78 -9.77 -1.42
CA GLY A 39 -10.92 -10.06 -2.27
C GLY A 39 -11.94 -8.94 -2.25
N GLY A 40 -13.06 -9.16 -2.92
CA GLY A 40 -14.14 -8.19 -3.00
C GLY A 40 -14.87 -8.27 -4.32
N PRO A 41 -15.88 -7.41 -4.53
CA PRO A 41 -16.76 -7.49 -5.71
C PRO A 41 -16.02 -7.32 -7.04
N ASP A 42 -14.86 -6.68 -7.06
CA ASP A 42 -14.09 -6.46 -8.29
C ASP A 42 -13.08 -7.59 -8.60
N LEU A 43 -12.95 -8.61 -7.72
CA LEU A 43 -11.92 -9.65 -7.86
C LEU A 43 -12.01 -10.36 -9.22
N ASP A 44 -13.20 -10.83 -9.60
CA ASP A 44 -13.35 -11.61 -10.84
C ASP A 44 -13.07 -10.75 -12.09
N ARG A 45 -13.50 -9.49 -12.06
CA ARG A 45 -13.18 -8.53 -13.12
C ARG A 45 -11.68 -8.24 -13.21
N LEU A 46 -10.98 -8.14 -12.08
CA LEU A 46 -9.55 -7.86 -12.05
C LEU A 46 -8.69 -9.08 -12.42
N LYS A 47 -9.17 -10.30 -12.20
CA LYS A 47 -8.46 -11.52 -12.61
C LYS A 47 -8.17 -11.63 -14.10
N GLN A 48 -8.86 -10.87 -14.97
CA GLN A 48 -8.49 -10.79 -16.39
C GLN A 48 -7.06 -10.30 -16.64
N TYR A 49 -6.46 -9.61 -15.65
CA TYR A 49 -5.06 -9.14 -15.72
C TYR A 49 -4.06 -10.16 -15.21
N ALA A 50 -4.49 -11.31 -14.67
CA ALA A 50 -3.62 -12.35 -14.14
C ALA A 50 -2.66 -12.87 -15.21
N CYS A 51 -1.40 -13.03 -14.86
CA CYS A 51 -0.35 -13.65 -15.67
C CYS A 51 0.81 -14.05 -14.74
N ASP A 52 1.90 -14.58 -15.27
CA ASP A 52 3.07 -14.99 -14.47
C ASP A 52 3.61 -13.85 -13.57
N GLY A 53 3.53 -12.62 -14.04
CA GLY A 53 3.95 -11.42 -13.30
C GLY A 53 2.85 -10.77 -12.45
N ILE A 54 1.57 -11.19 -12.50
CA ILE A 54 0.46 -10.62 -11.73
C ILE A 54 -0.35 -11.73 -11.06
N LYS A 55 -0.22 -11.84 -9.73
CA LYS A 55 -0.76 -12.93 -8.92
C LYS A 55 -1.86 -12.45 -7.99
N PHE A 56 -3.00 -13.12 -8.02
CA PHE A 56 -4.14 -12.89 -7.12
C PHE A 56 -4.25 -14.04 -6.11
N TYR A 57 -4.15 -13.72 -4.83
CA TYR A 57 -4.18 -14.70 -3.73
C TYR A 57 -5.61 -14.92 -3.19
N GLY A 58 -6.54 -13.99 -3.44
CA GLY A 58 -7.83 -13.99 -2.78
C GLY A 58 -7.70 -13.67 -1.28
N TYR A 59 -8.66 -14.13 -0.50
CA TYR A 59 -8.59 -14.02 0.96
C TYR A 59 -7.65 -15.08 1.51
N ILE A 60 -6.58 -14.64 2.16
CA ILE A 60 -5.62 -15.47 2.89
C ILE A 60 -5.52 -14.97 4.34
N PRO A 61 -5.10 -15.82 5.30
CA PRO A 61 -4.91 -15.40 6.69
C PRO A 61 -3.95 -14.22 6.80
N TYR A 62 -4.20 -13.33 7.77
CA TYR A 62 -3.39 -12.10 7.94
C TYR A 62 -1.89 -12.39 8.10
N ALA A 63 -1.53 -13.44 8.86
CA ALA A 63 -0.13 -13.82 9.03
C ALA A 63 0.55 -14.24 7.71
N GLU A 64 -0.17 -14.96 6.86
CA GLU A 64 0.30 -15.36 5.53
C GLU A 64 0.43 -14.14 4.61
N MET A 65 -0.59 -13.26 4.60
CA MET A 65 -0.59 -12.00 3.87
C MET A 65 0.63 -11.15 4.22
N MET A 66 0.92 -10.99 5.52
CA MET A 66 2.08 -10.24 5.99
C MET A 66 3.40 -10.92 5.66
N SER A 67 3.43 -12.26 5.60
CA SER A 67 4.62 -13.01 5.18
C SER A 67 4.95 -12.74 3.71
N VAL A 68 3.95 -12.79 2.83
CA VAL A 68 4.12 -12.44 1.41
C VAL A 68 4.56 -10.99 1.26
N ALA A 69 3.89 -10.05 1.94
CA ALA A 69 4.20 -8.62 1.88
C ALA A 69 5.63 -8.29 2.34
N LYS A 70 6.14 -8.98 3.37
CA LYS A 70 7.55 -8.84 3.82
C LYS A 70 8.54 -9.23 2.72
N GLY A 71 8.22 -10.25 1.92
CA GLY A 71 9.03 -10.70 0.79
C GLY A 71 8.97 -9.78 -0.44
N CYS A 72 8.09 -8.77 -0.44
CA CYS A 72 7.95 -7.80 -1.52
C CYS A 72 8.76 -6.53 -1.24
N ASP A 73 8.95 -5.71 -2.30
CA ASP A 73 9.82 -4.53 -2.26
C ASP A 73 9.03 -3.24 -2.06
N ILE A 74 7.86 -3.09 -2.70
CA ILE A 74 7.12 -1.83 -2.81
C ILE A 74 5.64 -2.07 -2.55
N ALA A 75 5.06 -1.33 -1.61
CA ALA A 75 3.63 -1.30 -1.35
C ALA A 75 2.88 -0.39 -2.34
N VAL A 76 1.64 -0.73 -2.65
CA VAL A 76 0.80 0.10 -3.53
C VAL A 76 -0.48 0.52 -2.79
N ASN A 77 -0.58 1.81 -2.48
CA ASN A 77 -1.77 2.43 -1.89
C ASN A 77 -2.65 2.99 -3.01
N ALA A 78 -3.42 2.09 -3.64
CA ALA A 78 -4.28 2.38 -4.77
C ALA A 78 -5.67 2.79 -4.30
N ILE A 79 -5.92 4.07 -4.10
CA ILE A 79 -7.21 4.63 -3.68
C ILE A 79 -7.66 5.65 -4.72
N ARG A 80 -8.94 5.60 -5.11
CA ARG A 80 -9.49 6.54 -6.10
C ARG A 80 -9.61 7.94 -5.51
N SER A 81 -9.42 8.95 -6.36
CA SER A 81 -9.36 10.36 -5.97
C SER A 81 -10.64 10.92 -5.34
N TYR A 82 -11.79 10.29 -5.55
CA TYR A 82 -13.06 10.68 -4.92
C TYR A 82 -13.31 10.01 -3.56
N SER A 83 -12.43 9.12 -3.13
CA SER A 83 -12.55 8.48 -1.81
C SER A 83 -12.21 9.47 -0.71
N MET A 84 -13.11 9.61 0.26
CA MET A 84 -12.93 10.46 1.44
C MET A 84 -12.14 9.75 2.55
N ALA A 85 -11.54 8.60 2.27
CA ALA A 85 -10.78 7.85 3.26
C ALA A 85 -9.54 8.63 3.70
N SER A 86 -9.32 8.70 5.00
CA SER A 86 -8.09 9.16 5.64
C SER A 86 -7.09 7.99 5.74
N ILE A 87 -6.38 7.86 6.85
CA ILE A 87 -5.44 6.75 7.05
C ILE A 87 -6.21 5.43 7.15
N THR A 88 -5.99 4.55 6.19
CA THR A 88 -6.60 3.23 6.15
C THR A 88 -5.78 2.18 6.88
N ASN A 89 -6.41 1.06 7.30
CA ASN A 89 -5.69 -0.04 7.92
C ASN A 89 -4.54 -0.56 7.06
N LYS A 90 -4.74 -0.65 5.73
CA LYS A 90 -3.67 -1.09 4.81
C LYS A 90 -2.47 -0.13 4.79
N LEU A 91 -2.72 1.19 4.86
CA LEU A 91 -1.62 2.16 4.92
C LEU A 91 -0.86 2.00 6.23
N SER A 92 -1.54 1.75 7.35
CA SER A 92 -0.89 1.45 8.63
C SER A 92 -0.02 0.18 8.55
N ASP A 93 -0.49 -0.87 7.87
CA ASP A 93 0.29 -2.09 7.65
C ASP A 93 1.52 -1.82 6.76
N TYR A 94 1.38 -1.00 5.71
CA TYR A 94 2.50 -0.61 4.84
C TYR A 94 3.56 0.20 5.58
N MET A 95 3.12 1.14 6.42
CA MET A 95 4.02 1.92 7.29
C MET A 95 4.74 1.00 8.28
N ALA A 96 4.03 0.06 8.91
CA ALA A 96 4.64 -0.89 9.83
C ALA A 96 5.67 -1.83 9.15
N LEU A 97 5.47 -2.15 7.88
CA LEU A 97 6.43 -2.91 7.06
C LEU A 97 7.64 -2.06 6.62
N GLN A 98 7.56 -0.72 6.73
CA GLN A 98 8.59 0.23 6.32
C GLN A 98 9.04 0.04 4.86
N LYS A 99 8.10 -0.31 3.99
CA LYS A 99 8.36 -0.48 2.56
C LYS A 99 8.09 0.83 1.83
N PRO A 100 8.86 1.14 0.77
CA PRO A 100 8.52 2.23 -0.15
C PRO A 100 7.07 2.10 -0.65
N ILE A 101 6.40 3.24 -0.88
CA ILE A 101 4.98 3.26 -1.23
C ILE A 101 4.75 3.99 -2.56
N LEU A 102 4.05 3.32 -3.50
CA LEU A 102 3.37 3.99 -4.60
C LEU A 102 1.97 4.39 -4.15
N ASN A 103 1.63 5.67 -4.27
CA ASN A 103 0.41 6.22 -3.70
C ASN A 103 -0.44 6.97 -4.73
N SER A 104 -1.76 6.70 -4.75
CA SER A 104 -2.73 7.50 -5.52
C SER A 104 -3.75 8.22 -4.64
N GLN A 105 -3.70 8.03 -3.34
CA GLN A 105 -4.62 8.67 -2.41
C GLN A 105 -4.25 10.15 -2.20
N VAL A 106 -5.25 11.03 -2.37
CA VAL A 106 -5.11 12.47 -2.14
C VAL A 106 -5.78 12.81 -0.80
N HIS A 107 -4.98 12.98 0.25
CA HIS A 107 -5.43 13.38 1.59
C HIS A 107 -4.26 13.97 2.38
N ASP A 108 -4.47 15.07 3.08
CA ASP A 108 -3.39 15.80 3.77
C ASP A 108 -2.67 14.93 4.82
N GLU A 109 -3.43 14.20 5.65
CA GLU A 109 -2.84 13.29 6.64
C GLU A 109 -2.02 12.16 6.00
N VAL A 110 -2.44 11.67 4.84
CA VAL A 110 -1.70 10.65 4.09
C VAL A 110 -0.42 11.24 3.53
N ALA A 111 -0.48 12.44 2.95
CA ALA A 111 0.70 13.15 2.46
C ALA A 111 1.72 13.36 3.59
N GLU A 112 1.27 13.74 4.80
CA GLU A 112 2.14 13.91 5.96
C GLU A 112 2.84 12.61 6.35
N VAL A 113 2.11 11.50 6.51
CA VAL A 113 2.73 10.24 6.95
C VAL A 113 3.64 9.62 5.89
N LEU A 114 3.37 9.85 4.62
CA LEU A 114 4.23 9.37 3.53
C LEU A 114 5.61 10.03 3.53
N THR A 115 5.79 11.21 4.13
CA THR A 115 7.11 11.84 4.28
C THR A 115 8.08 11.02 5.13
N LEU A 116 7.59 10.03 5.88
CA LEU A 116 8.40 9.21 6.78
C LEU A 116 9.19 8.10 6.08
N LEU A 117 8.89 7.84 4.81
CA LEU A 117 9.54 6.79 4.02
C LEU A 117 9.57 7.14 2.51
N PRO A 118 10.37 6.44 1.71
CA PRO A 118 10.38 6.64 0.27
C PRO A 118 8.99 6.42 -0.32
N HIS A 119 8.49 7.39 -1.07
CA HIS A 119 7.22 7.27 -1.78
C HIS A 119 7.23 8.03 -3.10
N GLU A 120 6.37 7.60 -4.01
CA GLU A 120 6.06 8.33 -5.24
C GLU A 120 4.54 8.36 -5.44
N ASN A 121 4.06 9.48 -5.94
CA ASN A 121 2.63 9.66 -6.17
C ASN A 121 2.30 9.49 -7.65
N TYR A 122 1.14 8.91 -7.93
CA TYR A 122 0.52 8.89 -9.25
C TYR A 122 -0.96 9.25 -9.14
N ARG A 123 -1.56 9.69 -10.23
CA ARG A 123 -2.99 9.98 -10.26
C ARG A 123 -3.79 8.69 -10.49
N SER A 124 -4.83 8.47 -9.70
CA SER A 124 -5.79 7.38 -9.94
C SER A 124 -6.35 7.45 -11.37
N GLY A 125 -6.34 6.32 -12.08
CA GLY A 125 -6.72 6.23 -13.49
C GLY A 125 -5.60 6.51 -14.49
N ASP A 126 -4.45 7.06 -14.07
CA ASP A 126 -3.31 7.39 -14.92
C ASP A 126 -2.29 6.24 -14.95
N VAL A 127 -2.44 5.35 -15.91
CA VAL A 127 -1.54 4.20 -16.11
C VAL A 127 -0.09 4.64 -16.41
N ASP A 128 0.09 5.66 -17.23
CA ASP A 128 1.42 6.17 -17.57
C ASP A 128 2.07 6.87 -16.37
N GLY A 129 1.27 7.58 -15.59
CA GLY A 129 1.69 8.15 -14.31
C GLY A 129 2.14 7.08 -13.32
N PHE A 130 1.40 5.97 -13.20
CA PHE A 130 1.83 4.83 -12.40
C PHE A 130 3.18 4.27 -12.87
N VAL A 131 3.35 4.06 -14.18
CA VAL A 131 4.61 3.54 -14.76
C VAL A 131 5.78 4.46 -14.46
N ARG A 132 5.61 5.78 -14.61
CA ARG A 132 6.65 6.76 -14.26
C ARG A 132 7.00 6.69 -12.77
N ALA A 133 6.00 6.76 -11.90
CA ALA A 133 6.18 6.67 -10.45
C ALA A 133 6.85 5.34 -10.03
N ALA A 134 6.48 4.22 -10.66
CA ALA A 134 7.11 2.93 -10.43
C ALA A 134 8.59 2.92 -10.80
N LYS A 135 8.97 3.51 -11.94
CA LYS A 135 10.38 3.63 -12.33
C LYS A 135 11.16 4.59 -11.43
N ASP A 136 10.53 5.63 -10.90
CA ASP A 136 11.19 6.60 -10.01
C ASP A 136 11.36 6.06 -8.58
N ILE A 137 10.36 5.37 -8.03
CA ILE A 137 10.49 4.77 -6.69
C ILE A 137 11.59 3.70 -6.64
N LEU A 138 11.85 3.00 -7.75
CA LEU A 138 12.92 2.02 -7.84
C LEU A 138 14.31 2.62 -7.63
N LYS A 139 14.52 3.86 -8.03
CA LYS A 139 15.76 4.61 -7.81
C LYS A 139 15.95 5.01 -6.36
N ARG A 140 14.84 5.16 -5.63
CA ARG A 140 14.77 5.68 -4.27
C ARG A 140 14.39 4.65 -3.20
N LYS A 141 14.20 3.39 -3.56
CA LYS A 141 13.72 2.34 -2.63
C LYS A 141 14.64 2.10 -1.42
N ASN A 142 15.90 2.52 -1.50
CA ASN A 142 16.87 2.42 -0.42
C ASN A 142 17.11 3.76 0.31
N ASP A 143 16.32 4.80 0.01
CA ASP A 143 16.39 6.07 0.73
C ASP A 143 16.04 5.86 2.22
N PRO A 144 16.51 6.73 3.11
CA PRO A 144 16.28 6.59 4.54
C PRO A 144 14.80 6.54 4.92
N VAL A 145 14.50 5.69 5.90
CA VAL A 145 13.18 5.55 6.53
C VAL A 145 13.24 6.09 7.95
N GLN A 146 12.27 6.90 8.35
CA GLN A 146 12.15 7.43 9.70
C GLN A 146 11.53 6.39 10.65
N SER A 147 12.26 5.29 10.88
CA SER A 147 11.75 4.09 11.56
C SER A 147 11.22 4.36 12.96
N GLU A 148 11.88 5.20 13.75
CA GLU A 148 11.44 5.56 15.13
C GLU A 148 10.09 6.25 15.11
N GLU A 149 9.88 7.21 14.20
CA GLU A 149 8.63 7.95 14.08
C GLU A 149 7.50 7.05 13.57
N ILE A 150 7.79 6.14 12.62
CA ILE A 150 6.84 5.15 12.14
C ILE A 150 6.40 4.23 13.28
N VAL A 151 7.35 3.70 14.06
CA VAL A 151 7.04 2.86 15.23
C VAL A 151 6.17 3.62 16.22
N ARG A 152 6.51 4.87 16.51
CA ARG A 152 5.75 5.72 17.44
C ARG A 152 4.31 5.94 17.00
N ARG A 153 4.06 6.08 15.68
CA ARG A 153 2.72 6.37 15.13
C ARG A 153 1.90 5.13 14.84
N PHE A 154 2.52 4.06 14.32
CA PHE A 154 1.81 2.92 13.71
C PHE A 154 1.98 1.59 14.44
N LYS A 155 2.91 1.46 15.40
CA LYS A 155 2.96 0.27 16.24
C LYS A 155 1.76 0.29 17.20
N ARG A 156 0.88 -0.70 17.05
CA ARG A 156 -0.40 -0.76 17.78
C ARG A 156 -0.20 -0.69 19.30
N ASP A 157 0.78 -1.41 19.84
CA ASP A 157 1.08 -1.40 21.27
C ASP A 157 1.38 0.00 21.79
N VAL A 158 2.13 0.80 21.02
CA VAL A 158 2.48 2.19 21.37
C VAL A 158 1.26 3.11 21.24
N ALA A 159 0.45 2.93 20.21
CA ALA A 159 -0.76 3.74 20.01
C ALA A 159 -1.81 3.44 21.09
N TYR A 160 -2.04 2.17 21.41
CA TYR A 160 -3.00 1.76 22.44
C TYR A 160 -2.57 2.20 23.85
N GLN A 161 -1.26 2.20 24.16
CA GLN A 161 -0.77 2.66 25.46
C GLN A 161 -1.19 4.10 25.78
N LYS A 162 -1.25 4.99 24.77
CA LYS A 162 -1.75 6.36 24.97
C LYS A 162 -3.22 6.39 25.35
N ILE A 163 -4.03 5.51 24.77
CA ILE A 163 -5.46 5.40 25.08
C ILE A 163 -5.64 4.83 26.50
N VAL A 164 -4.90 3.78 26.84
CA VAL A 164 -4.91 3.19 28.19
C VAL A 164 -4.55 4.24 29.24
N ASN A 165 -3.45 4.96 29.06
CA ASN A 165 -3.01 6.01 29.99
C ASN A 165 -4.03 7.17 30.11
N LEU A 166 -4.81 7.45 29.06
CA LEU A 166 -5.88 8.45 29.11
C LEU A 166 -7.07 7.92 29.94
N ILE A 167 -7.47 6.67 29.70
CA ILE A 167 -8.58 6.02 30.44
C ILE A 167 -8.23 5.94 31.93
N GLU A 168 -7.01 5.52 32.27
CA GLU A 168 -6.55 5.44 33.66
C GLU A 168 -6.62 6.82 34.35
N ARG A 169 -6.13 7.88 33.70
CA ARG A 169 -6.25 9.25 34.25
C ARG A 169 -7.68 9.70 34.49
N LEU A 170 -8.60 9.38 33.55
CA LEU A 170 -10.01 9.74 33.69
C LEU A 170 -10.75 8.90 34.73
N ALA A 171 -10.24 7.73 35.07
CA ALA A 171 -10.81 6.88 36.13
C ALA A 171 -10.37 7.29 37.55
N ASP A 172 -9.25 8.04 37.66
CA ASP A 172 -8.70 8.54 38.92
C ASP A 172 -9.25 9.96 39.29
N GLU A 173 -10.05 10.59 38.41
CA GLU A 173 -10.81 11.84 38.64
C GLU A 173 -12.22 11.56 39.11
#